data_119cdb91e96c0d2a0d0ba248e8080ff6
#
_entry.id   119cdb91e96c0d2a0d0ba248e8080ff6
#
_cell.length_a   1.000
_cell.length_b   1.000
_cell.length_c   1.000
_cell.angle_alpha   90.00
_cell.angle_beta   90.00
_cell.angle_gamma   90.00
#
_symmetry.space_group_name_H-M   'P 1'
#
loop_
_entity.id
_entity.type
_entity.pdbx_description
1 polymer ?
#
loop_
_entity_poly.entity_id
_entity_poly.type
_entity_poly.pdbx_seq_one_letter_code
_entity_poly.pdbx_strand_id
1 'polypeptide(L)'
;FPLLYLPAHIVWLELIIHPTALLVFQQLPSSDELEVVNRQSRLRFFDRKEWAVIGLVGGLVTLLVMLGYYYSLGSDNNVEHARSMAMVALIIASAAVTSALSGLQSRSAIIAVVATVGSAVVVIQLPPIAQLLHLGSLHFIDWTYAALGGSFAGAFAVSIRLMRSIKS
;
A
#
# COMPACT_ATOMS: atom_id res chain seq x y z
N PHE A 1 -5.69 13.14 -21.32
CA PHE A 1 -5.41 13.07 -19.87
C PHE A 1 -3.93 12.81 -19.67
N PRO A 2 -3.27 13.53 -18.76
CA PRO A 2 -1.87 13.27 -18.44
C PRO A 2 -1.72 11.90 -17.76
N LEU A 3 -0.56 11.25 -17.98
CA LEU A 3 -0.26 9.95 -17.37
C LEU A 3 -0.15 10.09 -15.86
N LEU A 4 -0.82 9.22 -15.13
CA LEU A 4 -0.79 9.15 -13.67
C LEU A 4 0.62 8.81 -13.16
N TYR A 5 1.23 7.77 -13.72
CA TYR A 5 2.58 7.35 -13.37
C TYR A 5 3.50 7.35 -14.59
N LEU A 6 4.71 7.83 -14.38
CA LEU A 6 5.81 7.71 -15.33
C LEU A 6 6.57 6.38 -15.07
N PRO A 7 7.32 5.86 -16.05
CA PRO A 7 8.10 4.64 -15.86
C PRO A 7 9.03 4.69 -14.64
N ALA A 8 9.66 5.85 -14.37
CA ALA A 8 10.51 6.05 -13.21
C ALA A 8 9.78 5.86 -11.87
N HIS A 9 8.50 6.25 -11.79
CA HIS A 9 7.67 6.02 -10.60
C HIS A 9 7.41 4.54 -10.37
N ILE A 10 7.15 3.79 -11.43
CA ILE A 10 6.92 2.34 -11.35
C ILE A 10 8.19 1.64 -10.85
N VAL A 11 9.35 1.98 -11.40
CA VAL A 11 10.65 1.41 -10.96
C VAL A 11 10.90 1.71 -9.48
N TRP A 12 10.63 2.94 -9.03
CA TRP A 12 10.79 3.30 -7.62
C TRP A 12 9.81 2.55 -6.72
N LEU A 13 8.53 2.45 -7.09
CA LEU A 13 7.53 1.69 -6.35
C LEU A 13 7.92 0.21 -6.23
N GLU A 14 8.37 -0.40 -7.33
CA GLU A 14 8.85 -1.79 -7.34
C GLU A 14 10.06 -1.99 -6.42
N LEU A 15 11.02 -1.04 -6.44
CA LEU A 15 12.21 -1.10 -5.59
C LEU A 15 11.87 -1.05 -4.10
N ILE A 16 10.76 -0.43 -3.71
CA ILE A 16 10.35 -0.30 -2.31
C ILE A 16 9.37 -1.40 -1.92
N ILE A 17 8.35 -1.67 -2.74
CA ILE A 17 7.28 -2.61 -2.41
C ILE A 17 7.80 -4.05 -2.34
N HIS A 18 8.62 -4.48 -3.30
CA HIS A 18 9.12 -5.85 -3.34
C HIS A 18 9.99 -6.23 -2.13
N PRO A 19 11.05 -5.47 -1.77
CA PRO A 19 11.86 -5.81 -0.60
C PRO A 19 11.06 -5.76 0.71
N THR A 20 10.16 -4.79 0.84
CA THR A 20 9.34 -4.66 2.06
C THR A 20 8.34 -5.79 2.19
N ALA A 21 7.70 -6.21 1.09
CA ALA A 21 6.82 -7.37 1.08
C ALA A 21 7.57 -8.65 1.42
N LEU A 22 8.74 -8.89 0.82
CA LEU A 22 9.57 -10.06 1.14
C LEU A 22 9.96 -10.10 2.62
N LEU A 23 10.42 -9.00 3.19
CA LEU A 23 10.79 -8.91 4.61
C LEU A 23 9.61 -9.22 5.54
N VAL A 24 8.42 -8.77 5.20
CA VAL A 24 7.22 -9.02 6.00
C VAL A 24 6.78 -10.48 5.89
N PHE A 25 6.77 -11.05 4.68
CA PHE A 25 6.27 -12.41 4.47
C PHE A 25 7.26 -13.50 4.88
N GLN A 26 8.57 -13.25 4.78
CA GLN A 26 9.59 -14.23 5.21
C GLN A 26 9.63 -14.43 6.74
N GLN A 27 9.10 -13.50 7.51
CA GLN A 27 9.08 -13.57 8.98
C GLN A 27 7.73 -14.01 9.57
N LEU A 28 6.76 -14.30 8.72
CA LEU A 28 5.58 -15.01 9.20
C LEU A 28 6.02 -16.40 9.63
N PRO A 29 5.68 -16.85 10.86
CA PRO A 29 6.04 -18.19 11.31
C PRO A 29 5.57 -19.19 10.26
N SER A 30 6.53 -19.95 9.71
CA SER A 30 6.21 -21.07 8.86
C SER A 30 5.36 -22.01 9.68
N SER A 31 4.20 -22.37 9.18
CA SER A 31 3.28 -23.29 9.83
C SER A 31 3.81 -24.73 9.76
N ASP A 32 5.04 -24.95 10.25
CA ASP A 32 5.63 -26.30 10.36
C ASP A 32 4.80 -27.23 11.26
N GLU A 33 3.97 -26.65 12.15
CA GLU A 33 3.01 -27.44 12.92
C GLU A 33 1.78 -27.89 12.13
N LEU A 34 1.50 -27.33 10.97
CA LEU A 34 0.35 -27.72 10.14
C LEU A 34 0.71 -28.78 9.09
N GLU A 35 1.98 -29.10 8.89
CA GLU A 35 2.42 -30.07 7.88
C GLU A 35 2.10 -31.54 8.24
N VAL A 36 1.78 -31.84 9.48
CA VAL A 36 1.48 -33.21 9.89
C VAL A 36 0.03 -33.62 9.59
N VAL A 37 -0.87 -32.68 9.33
CA VAL A 37 -2.31 -32.98 9.31
C VAL A 37 -2.89 -33.18 7.89
N ASN A 38 -2.28 -32.76 6.79
CA ASN A 38 -2.97 -32.87 5.52
C ASN A 38 -2.12 -33.03 4.25
N ARG A 39 -1.42 -34.14 4.10
CA ARG A 39 -0.79 -34.56 2.81
C ARG A 39 -1.77 -34.80 1.65
N GLN A 40 -3.06 -34.62 1.83
CA GLN A 40 -4.08 -34.87 0.80
C GLN A 40 -4.86 -33.63 0.34
N SER A 41 -4.67 -32.44 0.94
CA SER A 41 -5.28 -31.24 0.40
C SER A 41 -4.48 -30.74 -0.79
N ARG A 42 -5.09 -30.81 -1.98
CA ARG A 42 -4.57 -30.15 -3.20
C ARG A 42 -4.14 -28.73 -2.83
N LEU A 43 -2.91 -28.37 -3.17
CA LEU A 43 -2.35 -27.03 -3.03
C LEU A 43 -3.25 -26.01 -3.75
N ARG A 44 -4.29 -25.55 -3.09
CA ARG A 44 -5.05 -24.39 -3.51
C ARG A 44 -4.35 -23.19 -2.91
N PHE A 45 -3.56 -22.47 -3.69
CA PHE A 45 -2.83 -21.28 -3.26
C PHE A 45 -3.75 -20.20 -2.72
N PHE A 46 -4.98 -20.07 -3.25
CA PHE A 46 -5.98 -19.11 -2.78
C PHE A 46 -7.39 -19.69 -2.93
N ASP A 47 -8.22 -19.53 -1.90
CA ASP A 47 -9.66 -19.78 -1.97
C ASP A 47 -10.38 -18.61 -2.64
N ARG A 48 -11.58 -18.86 -3.19
CA ARG A 48 -12.43 -17.83 -3.83
C ARG A 48 -12.68 -16.63 -2.89
N LYS A 49 -12.76 -16.88 -1.59
CA LYS A 49 -12.94 -15.84 -0.57
C LYS A 49 -11.70 -14.96 -0.42
N GLU A 50 -10.51 -15.51 -0.56
CA GLU A 50 -9.25 -14.77 -0.51
C GLU A 50 -9.08 -13.89 -1.74
N TRP A 51 -9.43 -14.41 -2.93
CA TRP A 51 -9.49 -13.61 -4.15
C TRP A 51 -10.47 -12.45 -4.04
N ALA A 52 -11.63 -12.68 -3.43
CA ALA A 52 -12.62 -11.61 -3.22
C ALA A 52 -12.07 -10.50 -2.31
N VAL A 53 -11.32 -10.86 -1.24
CA VAL A 53 -10.70 -9.86 -0.36
C VAL A 53 -9.60 -9.08 -1.06
N ILE A 54 -8.73 -9.77 -1.79
CA ILE A 54 -7.68 -9.11 -2.58
C ILE A 54 -8.32 -8.11 -3.55
N GLY A 55 -9.36 -8.55 -4.28
CA GLY A 55 -10.09 -7.69 -5.21
C GLY A 55 -10.78 -6.49 -4.54
N LEU A 56 -11.42 -6.70 -3.39
CA LEU A 56 -12.10 -5.62 -2.64
C LEU A 56 -11.11 -4.60 -2.07
N VAL A 57 -10.06 -5.07 -1.40
CA VAL A 57 -9.05 -4.17 -0.82
C VAL A 57 -8.27 -3.45 -1.92
N GLY A 58 -7.82 -4.18 -2.95
CA GLY A 58 -7.13 -3.60 -4.10
C GLY A 58 -8.01 -2.60 -4.87
N GLY A 59 -9.27 -2.94 -5.10
CA GLY A 59 -10.24 -2.05 -5.73
C GLY A 59 -10.48 -0.77 -4.93
N LEU A 60 -10.60 -0.88 -3.60
CA LEU A 60 -10.73 0.27 -2.71
C LEU A 60 -9.50 1.19 -2.78
N VAL A 61 -8.29 0.61 -2.69
CA VAL A 61 -7.04 1.39 -2.78
C VAL A 61 -6.95 2.07 -4.15
N THR A 62 -7.24 1.37 -5.24
CA THR A 62 -7.25 1.95 -6.58
C THR A 62 -8.24 3.12 -6.69
N LEU A 63 -9.43 2.96 -6.14
CA LEU A 63 -10.45 4.01 -6.12
C LEU A 63 -9.97 5.24 -5.34
N LEU A 64 -9.37 5.06 -4.17
CA LEU A 64 -8.83 6.16 -3.36
C LEU A 64 -7.71 6.91 -4.08
N VAL A 65 -6.80 6.19 -4.74
CA VAL A 65 -5.71 6.78 -5.54
C VAL A 65 -6.28 7.58 -6.71
N MET A 66 -7.25 7.03 -7.43
CA MET A 66 -7.90 7.72 -8.55
C MET A 66 -8.65 8.97 -8.10
N LEU A 67 -9.42 8.87 -7.02
CA LEU A 67 -10.13 10.03 -6.46
C LEU A 67 -9.16 11.13 -6.03
N GLY A 68 -8.07 10.78 -5.34
CA GLY A 68 -7.03 11.73 -4.94
C GLY A 68 -6.40 12.41 -6.15
N TYR A 69 -6.08 11.65 -7.19
CA TYR A 69 -5.53 12.20 -8.43
C TYR A 69 -6.49 13.17 -9.13
N TYR A 70 -7.74 12.77 -9.33
CA TYR A 70 -8.73 13.61 -10.00
C TYR A 70 -9.06 14.86 -9.20
N TYR A 71 -9.19 14.74 -7.88
CA TYR A 71 -9.44 15.88 -7.01
C TYR A 71 -8.29 16.90 -7.07
N SER A 72 -7.04 16.43 -6.96
CA SER A 72 -5.86 17.29 -7.02
C SER A 72 -5.69 17.93 -8.40
N LEU A 73 -5.94 17.18 -9.48
CA LEU A 73 -5.86 17.71 -10.85
C LEU A 73 -6.94 18.77 -11.11
N GLY A 74 -8.13 18.62 -10.55
CA GLY A 74 -9.23 19.57 -10.70
C GLY A 74 -9.04 20.85 -9.87
N SER A 75 -8.32 20.77 -8.74
CA SER A 75 -8.10 21.90 -7.84
C SER A 75 -7.04 22.87 -8.38
N ASP A 76 -5.86 22.35 -8.71
CA ASP A 76 -4.68 23.19 -9.01
C ASP A 76 -4.25 23.15 -10.48
N ASN A 77 -4.84 22.28 -11.28
CA ASN A 77 -4.43 22.02 -12.67
C ASN A 77 -2.93 21.65 -12.82
N ASN A 78 -2.31 21.24 -11.71
CA ASN A 78 -0.90 20.89 -11.62
C ASN A 78 -0.72 19.37 -11.65
N VAL A 79 -0.24 18.86 -12.78
CA VAL A 79 -0.06 17.42 -13.02
C VAL A 79 0.98 16.82 -12.08
N GLU A 80 2.05 17.54 -11.75
CA GLU A 80 3.11 17.06 -10.87
C GLU A 80 2.62 16.89 -9.44
N HIS A 81 1.83 17.86 -8.95
CA HIS A 81 1.18 17.78 -7.65
C HIS A 81 0.18 16.62 -7.58
N ALA A 82 -0.65 16.44 -8.62
CA ALA A 82 -1.61 15.34 -8.69
C ALA A 82 -0.92 13.96 -8.71
N ARG A 83 0.22 13.83 -9.40
CA ARG A 83 1.04 12.61 -9.38
C ARG A 83 1.58 12.30 -7.99
N SER A 84 2.11 13.32 -7.31
CA SER A 84 2.62 13.18 -5.94
C SER A 84 1.51 12.72 -4.99
N MET A 85 0.31 13.31 -5.08
CA MET A 85 -0.86 12.88 -4.31
C MET A 85 -1.23 11.43 -4.55
N ALA A 86 -1.28 11.00 -5.80
CA ALA A 86 -1.59 9.61 -6.14
C ALA A 86 -0.53 8.63 -5.60
N MET A 87 0.76 9.00 -5.68
CA MET A 87 1.85 8.18 -5.16
C MET A 87 1.80 8.05 -3.65
N VAL A 88 1.64 9.16 -2.93
CA VAL A 88 1.52 9.14 -1.47
C VAL A 88 0.30 8.35 -1.02
N ALA A 89 -0.84 8.55 -1.68
CA ALA A 89 -2.05 7.79 -1.38
C ALA A 89 -1.83 6.27 -1.54
N LEU A 90 -1.16 5.85 -2.62
CA LEU A 90 -0.83 4.44 -2.85
C LEU A 90 0.12 3.89 -1.79
N ILE A 91 1.20 4.62 -1.47
CA ILE A 91 2.21 4.19 -0.51
C ILE A 91 1.62 4.08 0.89
N ILE A 92 0.88 5.09 1.35
CA ILE A 92 0.26 5.09 2.68
C ILE A 92 -0.83 4.01 2.76
N ALA A 93 -1.65 3.85 1.73
CA ALA A 93 -2.65 2.78 1.70
C ALA A 93 -1.99 1.39 1.75
N SER A 94 -0.93 1.17 0.97
CA SER A 94 -0.17 -0.09 0.99
C SER A 94 0.48 -0.34 2.35
N ALA A 95 1.08 0.67 2.95
CA ALA A 95 1.67 0.59 4.30
C ALA A 95 0.60 0.29 5.37
N ALA A 96 -0.56 0.94 5.30
CA ALA A 96 -1.67 0.71 6.22
C ALA A 96 -2.26 -0.71 6.08
N VAL A 97 -2.48 -1.18 4.86
CA VAL A 97 -2.95 -2.54 4.59
C VAL A 97 -1.92 -3.59 5.05
N THR A 98 -0.64 -3.38 4.76
CA THR A 98 0.44 -4.26 5.22
C THR A 98 0.50 -4.32 6.74
N SER A 99 0.40 -3.17 7.41
CA SER A 99 0.35 -3.07 8.87
C SER A 99 -0.85 -3.82 9.45
N ALA A 100 -2.01 -3.66 8.83
CA ALA A 100 -3.25 -4.31 9.22
C ALA A 100 -3.18 -5.84 9.08
N LEU A 101 -2.60 -6.33 8.00
CA LEU A 101 -2.50 -7.76 7.72
C LEU A 101 -1.39 -8.45 8.52
N SER A 102 -0.23 -7.79 8.71
CA SER A 102 0.89 -8.32 9.50
C SER A 102 0.68 -8.20 11.01
N GLY A 103 -0.25 -7.33 11.45
CA GLY A 103 -0.48 -7.01 12.85
C GLY A 103 0.71 -6.31 13.52
N LEU A 104 1.71 -5.86 12.75
CA LEU A 104 2.96 -5.24 13.22
C LEU A 104 3.68 -6.08 14.31
N GLN A 105 3.53 -7.40 14.28
CA GLN A 105 4.07 -8.29 15.30
C GLN A 105 5.59 -8.46 15.21
N SER A 106 6.19 -8.20 14.07
CA SER A 106 7.63 -8.30 13.86
C SER A 106 8.30 -6.93 13.74
N ARG A 107 9.52 -6.81 14.28
CA ARG A 107 10.33 -5.59 14.15
C ARG A 107 10.61 -5.25 12.69
N SER A 108 10.78 -6.24 11.84
CA SER A 108 11.00 -6.03 10.40
C SER A 108 9.77 -5.47 9.70
N ALA A 109 8.55 -5.86 10.08
CA ALA A 109 7.33 -5.28 9.53
C ALA A 109 7.24 -3.79 9.85
N ILE A 110 7.58 -3.41 11.09
CA ILE A 110 7.64 -2.00 11.50
C ILE A 110 8.69 -1.24 10.70
N ILE A 111 9.91 -1.79 10.60
CA ILE A 111 11.01 -1.18 9.84
C ILE A 111 10.61 -1.02 8.36
N ALA A 112 10.00 -2.04 7.77
CA ALA A 112 9.53 -2.01 6.39
C ALA A 112 8.52 -0.88 6.15
N VAL A 113 7.50 -0.77 7.00
CA VAL A 113 6.48 0.28 6.92
C VAL A 113 7.10 1.68 7.09
N VAL A 114 7.95 1.86 8.10
CA VAL A 114 8.64 3.14 8.34
C VAL A 114 9.57 3.51 7.19
N ALA A 115 10.33 2.55 6.65
CA ALA A 115 11.20 2.78 5.51
C ALA A 115 10.40 3.16 4.25
N THR A 116 9.27 2.50 4.01
CA THR A 116 8.40 2.77 2.87
C THR A 116 7.81 4.20 2.94
N VAL A 117 7.23 4.57 4.06
CA VAL A 117 6.66 5.92 4.26
C VAL A 117 7.78 6.96 4.30
N GLY A 118 8.89 6.68 4.99
CA GLY A 118 10.05 7.59 5.06
C GLY A 118 10.66 7.86 3.68
N SER A 119 10.79 6.84 2.84
CA SER A 119 11.28 7.02 1.47
C SER A 119 10.36 7.92 0.63
N ALA A 120 9.04 7.79 0.80
CA ALA A 120 8.07 8.65 0.12
C ALA A 120 8.23 10.12 0.53
N VAL A 121 8.41 10.38 1.84
CA VAL A 121 8.68 11.73 2.33
C VAL A 121 9.96 12.29 1.72
N VAL A 122 11.05 11.51 1.74
CA VAL A 122 12.34 11.93 1.17
C VAL A 122 12.21 12.23 -0.31
N VAL A 123 11.64 11.34 -1.09
CA VAL A 123 11.55 11.47 -2.55
C VAL A 123 10.70 12.66 -2.98
N ILE A 124 9.60 12.93 -2.27
CA ILE A 124 8.65 13.98 -2.64
C ILE A 124 9.06 15.35 -2.07
N GLN A 125 9.67 15.38 -0.89
CA GLN A 125 10.03 16.65 -0.25
C GLN A 125 11.44 17.14 -0.58
N LEU A 126 12.33 16.30 -1.12
CA LEU A 126 13.64 16.73 -1.58
C LEU A 126 13.56 17.26 -3.01
N PRO A 127 13.74 18.59 -3.24
CA PRO A 127 13.52 19.21 -4.54
C PRO A 127 14.32 18.57 -5.69
N PRO A 128 15.61 18.19 -5.53
CA PRO A 128 16.37 17.61 -6.64
C PRO A 128 15.83 16.24 -7.07
N ILE A 129 15.31 15.44 -6.14
CA ILE A 129 14.76 14.12 -6.43
C ILE A 129 13.33 14.27 -7.00
N ALA A 130 12.53 15.12 -6.41
CA ALA A 130 11.17 15.39 -6.87
C ALA A 130 11.16 15.92 -8.31
N GLN A 131 12.04 16.85 -8.65
CA GLN A 131 12.19 17.39 -10.01
C GLN A 131 12.62 16.31 -11.01
N LEU A 132 13.57 15.43 -10.64
CA LEU A 132 14.01 14.32 -11.49
C LEU A 132 12.85 13.36 -11.81
N LEU A 133 11.94 13.17 -10.87
CA LEU A 133 10.77 12.30 -11.00
C LEU A 133 9.53 13.04 -11.50
N HIS A 134 9.61 14.33 -11.84
CA HIS A 134 8.44 15.15 -12.21
C HIS A 134 7.31 15.07 -11.17
N LEU A 135 7.68 15.20 -9.89
CA LEU A 135 6.79 15.24 -8.74
C LEU A 135 6.75 16.66 -8.16
N GLY A 136 5.57 17.11 -7.78
CA GLY A 136 5.39 18.36 -7.04
C GLY A 136 5.52 18.14 -5.53
N SER A 137 6.06 19.14 -4.81
CA SER A 137 6.07 19.12 -3.35
C SER A 137 4.64 19.14 -2.80
N LEU A 138 4.39 18.36 -1.75
CA LEU A 138 3.09 18.27 -1.09
C LEU A 138 3.04 19.14 0.17
N HIS A 139 1.90 19.76 0.40
CA HIS A 139 1.61 20.49 1.62
C HIS A 139 1.22 19.53 2.76
N PHE A 140 1.29 19.99 3.99
CA PHE A 140 0.93 19.17 5.15
C PHE A 140 -0.51 18.64 5.07
N ILE A 141 -1.42 19.40 4.48
CA ILE A 141 -2.82 19.02 4.32
C ILE A 141 -2.99 17.83 3.38
N ASP A 142 -2.15 17.72 2.33
CA ASP A 142 -2.17 16.63 1.37
C ASP A 142 -1.75 15.31 2.03
N TRP A 143 -0.73 15.37 2.89
CA TRP A 143 -0.31 14.23 3.71
C TRP A 143 -1.40 13.77 4.67
N THR A 144 -2.18 14.70 5.23
CA THR A 144 -3.31 14.34 6.11
C THR A 144 -4.42 13.64 5.33
N TYR A 145 -4.77 14.09 4.13
CA TYR A 145 -5.75 13.40 3.28
C TYR A 145 -5.28 12.01 2.87
N ALA A 146 -4.02 11.86 2.48
CA ALA A 146 -3.45 10.56 2.15
C ALA A 146 -3.43 9.62 3.37
N ALA A 147 -3.09 10.13 4.57
CA ALA A 147 -3.11 9.36 5.81
C ALA A 147 -4.52 8.91 6.20
N LEU A 148 -5.53 9.76 6.05
CA LEU A 148 -6.93 9.41 6.30
C LEU A 148 -7.42 8.33 5.33
N GLY A 149 -7.15 8.49 4.02
CA GLY A 149 -7.50 7.49 3.02
C GLY A 149 -6.81 6.15 3.26
N GLY A 150 -5.51 6.16 3.57
CA GLY A 150 -4.76 4.95 3.90
C GLY A 150 -5.24 4.28 5.19
N SER A 151 -5.54 5.05 6.23
CA SER A 151 -6.11 4.53 7.48
C SER A 151 -7.46 3.87 7.25
N PHE A 152 -8.29 4.45 6.40
CA PHE A 152 -9.57 3.87 6.00
C PHE A 152 -9.38 2.53 5.27
N ALA A 153 -8.45 2.45 4.33
CA ALA A 153 -8.11 1.20 3.63
C ALA A 153 -7.59 0.13 4.60
N GLY A 154 -6.72 0.49 5.55
CA GLY A 154 -6.23 -0.40 6.60
C GLY A 154 -7.33 -0.91 7.52
N ALA A 155 -8.21 -0.02 8.00
CA ALA A 155 -9.34 -0.37 8.84
C ALA A 155 -10.33 -1.31 8.10
N PHE A 156 -10.55 -1.08 6.83
CA PHE A 156 -11.36 -1.94 5.99
C PHE A 156 -10.76 -3.34 5.86
N ALA A 157 -9.44 -3.45 5.64
CA ALA A 157 -8.74 -4.73 5.58
C ALA A 157 -8.83 -5.51 6.92
N VAL A 158 -8.68 -4.82 8.07
CA VAL A 158 -8.87 -5.41 9.41
C VAL A 158 -10.30 -5.91 9.60
N SER A 159 -11.29 -5.10 9.22
CA SER A 159 -12.71 -5.46 9.38
C SER A 159 -13.07 -6.75 8.64
N ILE A 160 -12.56 -6.90 7.41
CA ILE A 160 -12.75 -8.13 6.64
C ILE A 160 -12.07 -9.32 7.33
N ARG A 161 -10.87 -9.15 7.89
CA ARG A 161 -10.15 -10.19 8.62
C ARG A 161 -10.93 -10.64 9.85
N LEU A 162 -11.45 -9.70 10.65
CA LEU A 162 -12.22 -10.00 11.86
C LEU A 162 -13.54 -10.72 11.54
N MET A 163 -14.26 -10.29 10.51
CA MET A 163 -15.49 -10.96 10.08
C MET A 163 -15.26 -12.43 9.66
N ARG A 164 -14.05 -12.76 9.23
CA ARG A 164 -13.69 -14.15 8.90
C ARG A 164 -13.42 -14.99 10.13
N SER A 165 -12.73 -14.43 11.13
CA SER A 165 -12.42 -15.12 12.39
C SER A 165 -13.67 -15.50 13.19
N ILE A 166 -14.78 -14.78 13.02
CA ILE A 166 -16.04 -15.05 13.72
C ILE A 166 -16.86 -16.16 13.02
N LYS A 167 -16.57 -16.46 11.75
CA LYS A 167 -17.33 -17.45 10.95
C LYS A 167 -16.64 -18.79 10.77
N SER A 168 -15.43 -18.94 11.30
CA SER A 168 -14.67 -20.19 11.36
C SER A 168 -14.81 -20.84 12.73
#